data_eada3f5cd049f6ec1d1dd967396cd516
#
_entry.id   eada3f5cd049f6ec1d1dd967396cd516
#
_cell.length_a   1.000
_cell.length_b   1.000
_cell.length_c   1.000
_cell.angle_alpha   90.00
_cell.angle_beta   90.00
_cell.angle_gamma   90.00
#
_symmetry.space_group_name_H-M   'P 1'
#
loop_
_entity.id
_entity.type
_entity.pdbx_description
1 polymer ?
#
loop_
_entity_poly.entity_id
_entity_poly.type
_entity_poly.pdbx_seq_one_letter_code
_entity_poly.pdbx_strand_id
1 'polypeptide(L)'
;YFGAAVLDALLKDGTEIVRVVAPAADDRLALAAQKAGIPVHVLANPKTVPGDAIADGTDLIVAAHTHARVSNEALARSRLGGIGYHPSLLPRHRGIAAVEWTIMENDPIAGGSVYHLADGWDAGGVAMQDWCFVAKGESARELWERALAPLGLDLLKRVVRHAKEHGSLPSHRQDERFATKA
;
A
#
# COMPACT_ATOMS: atom_id res chain seq x y z
N TYR A 1 2.70 7.38 9.66
CA TYR A 1 4.14 7.14 9.61
C TYR A 1 4.58 6.43 8.32
N PHE A 2 3.99 5.28 8.01
CA PHE A 2 4.36 4.52 6.81
C PHE A 2 4.08 5.30 5.52
N GLY A 3 2.96 6.02 5.43
CA GLY A 3 2.63 6.85 4.26
C GLY A 3 3.68 7.91 3.97
N ALA A 4 4.15 8.61 5.00
CA ALA A 4 5.21 9.60 4.85
C ALA A 4 6.53 8.97 4.41
N ALA A 5 6.85 7.78 4.91
CA ALA A 5 8.03 7.02 4.50
C ALA A 5 7.95 6.56 3.03
N VAL A 6 6.77 6.15 2.57
CA VAL A 6 6.52 5.80 1.17
C VAL A 6 6.70 7.01 0.26
N LEU A 7 6.13 8.15 0.65
CA LEU A 7 6.31 9.40 -0.11
C LEU A 7 7.78 9.75 -0.27
N ASP A 8 8.54 9.75 0.83
CA ASP A 8 9.97 10.03 0.82
C ASP A 8 10.74 9.06 -0.08
N ALA A 9 10.46 7.77 0.04
CA ALA A 9 11.11 6.74 -0.77
C ALA A 9 10.85 6.91 -2.27
N LEU A 10 9.61 7.20 -2.65
CA LEU A 10 9.24 7.42 -4.06
C LEU A 10 9.85 8.70 -4.62
N LEU A 11 9.88 9.78 -3.84
CA LEU A 11 10.53 11.03 -4.25
C LEU A 11 12.03 10.85 -4.45
N LYS A 12 12.70 10.16 -3.54
CA LYS A 12 14.14 9.83 -3.67
C LYS A 12 14.44 8.95 -4.88
N ASP A 13 13.48 8.14 -5.29
CA ASP A 13 13.57 7.28 -6.48
C ASP A 13 13.21 8.02 -7.79
N GLY A 14 13.00 9.33 -7.74
CA GLY A 14 12.68 10.16 -8.89
C GLY A 14 11.25 10.05 -9.41
N THR A 15 10.34 9.54 -8.60
CA THR A 15 8.93 9.44 -8.97
C THR A 15 8.25 10.81 -8.90
N GLU A 16 7.53 11.18 -9.95
CA GLU A 16 6.71 12.39 -9.95
C GLU A 16 5.42 12.14 -9.16
N ILE A 17 5.25 12.86 -8.06
CA ILE A 17 4.05 12.81 -7.25
C ILE A 17 3.21 14.06 -7.54
N VAL A 18 2.10 13.91 -8.21
CA VAL A 18 1.27 15.03 -8.65
C VAL A 18 0.34 15.55 -7.56
N ARG A 19 -0.05 14.69 -6.62
CA ARG A 19 -0.93 15.02 -5.50
C ARG A 19 -0.81 13.98 -4.39
N VAL A 20 -0.94 14.44 -3.17
CA VAL A 20 -1.12 13.60 -1.98
C VAL A 20 -2.55 13.77 -1.49
N VAL A 21 -3.21 12.66 -1.18
CA VAL A 21 -4.54 12.63 -0.57
C VAL A 21 -4.39 12.21 0.88
N ALA A 22 -4.91 13.00 1.80
CA ALA A 22 -4.75 12.76 3.24
C ALA A 22 -6.09 12.92 3.98
N PRO A 23 -6.28 12.23 5.11
CA PRO A 23 -7.51 12.31 5.88
C PRO A 23 -7.68 13.65 6.62
N ALA A 24 -6.57 14.34 6.93
CA ALA A 24 -6.55 15.60 7.63
C ALA A 24 -5.33 16.43 7.22
N ALA A 25 -5.43 17.74 7.39
CA ALA A 25 -4.36 18.68 7.01
C ALA A 25 -3.10 18.55 7.90
N ASP A 26 -3.26 18.08 9.12
CA ASP A 26 -2.17 17.86 10.09
C ASP A 26 -1.67 16.41 10.11
N ASP A 27 -2.17 15.56 9.23
CA ASP A 27 -1.65 14.20 9.04
C ASP A 27 -0.17 14.24 8.65
N ARG A 28 0.62 13.28 9.12
CA ARG A 28 2.06 13.23 8.84
C ARG A 28 2.38 13.18 7.34
N LEU A 29 1.56 12.48 6.57
CA LEU A 29 1.69 12.43 5.12
C LEU A 29 1.41 13.81 4.49
N ALA A 30 0.36 14.50 4.95
CA ALA A 30 0.02 15.84 4.47
C ALA A 30 1.14 16.83 4.76
N LEU A 31 1.69 16.82 5.98
CA LEU A 31 2.80 17.69 6.36
C LEU A 31 4.07 17.40 5.55
N ALA A 32 4.38 16.13 5.32
CA ALA A 32 5.51 15.74 4.49
C ALA A 32 5.35 16.20 3.02
N ALA A 33 4.14 16.11 2.48
CA ALA A 33 3.83 16.58 1.14
C ALA A 33 3.95 18.10 1.02
N GLN A 34 3.44 18.84 2.00
CA GLN A 34 3.56 20.31 2.06
C GLN A 34 5.03 20.73 2.09
N LYS A 35 5.84 20.08 2.92
CA LYS A 35 7.28 20.35 3.00
C LYS A 35 7.99 20.08 1.67
N ALA A 36 7.55 19.10 0.90
CA ALA A 36 8.08 18.76 -0.41
C ALA A 36 7.49 19.61 -1.56
N GLY A 37 6.56 20.53 -1.26
CA GLY A 37 5.91 21.37 -2.27
C GLY A 37 4.87 20.63 -3.12
N ILE A 38 4.33 19.51 -2.63
CA ILE A 38 3.34 18.70 -3.34
C ILE A 38 1.93 19.12 -2.92
N PRO A 39 1.00 19.34 -3.86
CA PRO A 39 -0.39 19.65 -3.54
C PRO A 39 -1.04 18.56 -2.68
N VAL A 40 -1.76 18.98 -1.65
CA VAL A 40 -2.48 18.08 -0.75
C VAL A 40 -3.99 18.26 -0.94
N HIS A 41 -4.69 17.15 -1.13
CA HIS A 41 -6.15 17.10 -1.08
C HIS A 41 -6.57 16.48 0.25
N VAL A 42 -7.27 17.25 1.07
CA VAL A 42 -7.80 16.77 2.34
C VAL A 42 -9.19 16.20 2.12
N LEU A 43 -9.42 14.96 2.56
CA LEU A 43 -10.69 14.29 2.39
C LEU A 43 -11.80 14.94 3.24
N ALA A 44 -12.96 15.20 2.63
CA ALA A 44 -14.15 15.61 3.36
C ALA A 44 -14.68 14.46 4.27
N ASN A 45 -14.63 13.24 3.76
CA ASN A 45 -14.91 12.02 4.52
C ASN A 45 -13.61 11.18 4.60
N PRO A 46 -13.01 11.02 5.79
CA PRO A 46 -11.73 10.31 5.93
C PRO A 46 -11.83 8.80 5.63
N LYS A 47 -13.03 8.27 5.42
CA LYS A 47 -13.24 6.84 5.12
C LYS A 47 -13.29 6.53 3.62
N THR A 48 -13.34 7.55 2.76
CA THR A 48 -13.54 7.34 1.33
C THR A 48 -12.69 8.31 0.51
N VAL A 49 -11.99 7.79 -0.50
CA VAL A 49 -11.30 8.59 -1.51
C VAL A 49 -12.20 8.64 -2.74
N PRO A 50 -12.87 9.79 -3.00
CA PRO A 50 -13.74 9.95 -4.16
C PRO A 50 -12.96 10.24 -5.44
N GLY A 51 -13.64 10.20 -6.58
CA GLY A 51 -13.02 10.46 -7.87
C GLY A 51 -12.40 11.85 -8.01
N ASP A 52 -13.01 12.87 -7.42
CA ASP A 52 -12.51 14.26 -7.49
C ASP A 52 -11.24 14.51 -6.66
N ALA A 53 -10.88 13.55 -5.77
CA ALA A 53 -9.61 13.60 -5.06
C ALA A 53 -8.40 13.26 -5.95
N ILE A 54 -8.62 12.63 -7.09
CA ILE A 54 -7.56 12.18 -7.99
C ILE A 54 -7.29 13.27 -9.04
N ALA A 55 -6.04 13.68 -9.15
CA ALA A 55 -5.62 14.67 -10.13
C ALA A 55 -5.75 14.14 -11.57
N ASP A 56 -6.11 15.01 -12.48
CA ASP A 56 -6.12 14.68 -13.90
C ASP A 56 -4.70 14.28 -14.36
N GLY A 57 -4.62 13.27 -15.24
CA GLY A 57 -3.35 12.75 -15.72
C GLY A 57 -2.62 11.82 -14.75
N THR A 58 -3.26 11.38 -13.69
CA THR A 58 -2.69 10.40 -12.78
C THR A 58 -2.49 9.05 -13.47
N ASP A 59 -1.28 8.51 -13.41
CA ASP A 59 -0.96 7.20 -13.96
C ASP A 59 -1.20 6.06 -12.98
N LEU A 60 -0.98 6.29 -11.69
CA LEU A 60 -1.09 5.26 -10.66
C LEU A 60 -1.44 5.88 -9.31
N ILE A 61 -2.36 5.25 -8.60
CA ILE A 61 -2.67 5.56 -7.20
C ILE A 61 -1.89 4.59 -6.32
N VAL A 62 -1.17 5.12 -5.33
CA VAL A 62 -0.47 4.31 -4.33
C VAL A 62 -1.12 4.54 -2.98
N ALA A 63 -1.76 3.51 -2.44
CA ALA A 63 -2.36 3.53 -1.12
C ALA A 63 -1.36 2.98 -0.10
N ALA A 64 -0.83 3.87 0.73
CA ALA A 64 0.15 3.53 1.75
C ALA A 64 -0.51 3.51 3.12
N HIS A 65 -0.91 2.33 3.57
CA HIS A 65 -1.48 2.09 4.90
C HIS A 65 -2.68 3.01 5.22
N THR A 66 -3.61 3.11 4.28
CA THR A 66 -4.82 3.92 4.49
C THR A 66 -5.99 3.08 4.98
N HIS A 67 -6.81 3.68 5.83
CA HIS A 67 -8.11 3.11 6.22
C HIS A 67 -9.25 3.60 5.32
N ALA A 68 -8.96 4.53 4.42
CA ALA A 68 -9.93 5.03 3.46
C ALA A 68 -10.07 4.04 2.29
N ARG A 69 -11.30 3.77 1.90
CA ARG A 69 -11.58 3.02 0.68
C ARG A 69 -11.37 3.91 -0.54
N VAL A 70 -10.55 3.48 -1.45
CA VAL A 70 -10.42 4.13 -2.75
C VAL A 70 -11.59 3.69 -3.62
N SER A 71 -12.45 4.63 -4.01
CA SER A 71 -13.66 4.32 -4.78
C SER A 71 -13.34 3.84 -6.19
N ASN A 72 -14.28 3.11 -6.81
CA ASN A 72 -14.14 2.70 -8.20
C ASN A 72 -14.03 3.90 -9.13
N GLU A 73 -14.70 5.00 -8.82
CA GLU A 73 -14.60 6.25 -9.57
C GLU A 73 -13.17 6.83 -9.50
N ALA A 74 -12.56 6.78 -8.31
CA ALA A 74 -11.17 7.22 -8.14
C ALA A 74 -10.21 6.32 -8.94
N LEU A 75 -10.37 5.01 -8.86
CA LEU A 75 -9.53 4.07 -9.61
C LEU A 75 -9.66 4.27 -11.12
N ALA A 76 -10.87 4.55 -11.61
CA ALA A 76 -11.11 4.80 -13.02
C ALA A 76 -10.44 6.09 -13.56
N ARG A 77 -10.08 7.02 -12.67
CA ARG A 77 -9.35 8.25 -13.04
C ARG A 77 -7.85 8.07 -13.13
N SER A 78 -7.36 6.90 -12.80
CA SER A 78 -5.94 6.54 -12.89
C SER A 78 -5.73 5.55 -14.04
N ARG A 79 -4.74 5.80 -14.88
CA ARG A 79 -4.47 4.98 -16.08
C ARG A 79 -4.22 3.51 -15.72
N LEU A 80 -3.49 3.25 -14.65
CA LEU A 80 -3.14 1.90 -14.18
C LEU A 80 -3.94 1.50 -12.92
N GLY A 81 -4.95 2.27 -12.53
CA GLY A 81 -5.69 2.02 -11.29
C GLY A 81 -4.89 2.35 -10.04
N GLY A 82 -4.95 1.48 -9.06
CA GLY A 82 -4.27 1.69 -7.79
C GLY A 82 -3.66 0.42 -7.23
N ILE A 83 -2.63 0.61 -6.42
CA ILE A 83 -1.96 -0.45 -5.67
C ILE A 83 -1.92 -0.09 -4.19
N GLY A 84 -1.87 -1.11 -3.35
CA GLY A 84 -1.66 -0.98 -1.92
C GLY A 84 -0.63 -1.98 -1.43
N TYR A 85 -0.12 -1.75 -0.21
CA TYR A 85 0.75 -2.70 0.47
C TYR A 85 0.02 -3.37 1.61
N HIS A 86 0.07 -4.70 1.67
CA HIS A 86 -0.47 -5.49 2.76
C HIS A 86 0.63 -6.34 3.39
N PRO A 87 0.82 -6.30 4.73
CA PRO A 87 1.94 -6.98 5.40
C PRO A 87 1.64 -8.46 5.65
N SER A 88 1.30 -9.18 4.61
CA SER A 88 1.18 -10.64 4.60
C SER A 88 1.48 -11.20 3.21
N LEU A 89 1.68 -12.51 3.14
CA LEU A 89 1.71 -13.26 1.88
C LEU A 89 0.26 -13.55 1.46
N LEU A 90 -0.39 -12.60 0.79
CA LEU A 90 -1.74 -12.77 0.30
C LEU A 90 -1.87 -14.04 -0.56
N PRO A 91 -2.93 -14.85 -0.41
CA PRO A 91 -4.20 -14.54 0.25
C PRO A 91 -4.26 -14.82 1.76
N ARG A 92 -3.15 -15.16 2.40
CA ARG A 92 -3.16 -15.36 3.86
C ARG A 92 -3.30 -14.02 4.61
N HIS A 93 -4.00 -14.06 5.73
CA HIS A 93 -4.14 -12.94 6.67
C HIS A 93 -4.65 -11.65 6.00
N ARG A 94 -5.71 -11.74 5.21
CA ARG A 94 -6.43 -10.53 4.75
C ARG A 94 -7.02 -9.80 5.95
N GLY A 95 -7.05 -8.48 5.92
CA GLY A 95 -7.63 -7.66 6.98
C GLY A 95 -6.60 -6.89 7.78
N ILE A 96 -7.06 -6.18 8.79
CA ILE A 96 -6.26 -5.15 9.48
C ILE A 96 -5.22 -5.68 10.47
N ALA A 97 -5.33 -6.92 10.92
CA ALA A 97 -4.47 -7.50 11.97
C ALA A 97 -3.50 -8.56 11.43
N ALA A 98 -3.04 -8.42 10.19
CA ALA A 98 -2.24 -9.43 9.51
C ALA A 98 -0.94 -9.78 10.24
N VAL A 99 -0.23 -8.78 10.76
CA VAL A 99 1.05 -9.00 11.46
C VAL A 99 0.82 -9.69 12.79
N GLU A 100 -0.20 -9.28 13.53
CA GLU A 100 -0.59 -9.89 14.80
C GLU A 100 -0.98 -11.36 14.60
N TRP A 101 -1.75 -11.67 13.58
CA TRP A 101 -2.16 -13.04 13.28
C TRP A 101 -0.98 -13.92 12.83
N THR A 102 -0.04 -13.36 12.09
CA THR A 102 1.21 -14.07 11.77
C THR A 102 1.94 -14.52 13.03
N ILE A 103 2.02 -13.65 14.04
CA ILE A 103 2.66 -13.98 15.33
C ILE A 103 1.80 -14.98 16.13
N MET A 104 0.49 -14.74 16.23
CA MET A 104 -0.41 -15.61 17.02
C MET A 104 -0.49 -17.04 16.47
N GLU A 105 -0.43 -17.20 15.18
CA GLU A 105 -0.41 -18.53 14.54
C GLU A 105 0.97 -19.20 14.52
N ASN A 106 1.98 -18.52 15.07
CA ASN A 106 3.36 -19.04 15.06
C ASN A 106 3.89 -19.30 13.65
N ASP A 107 3.50 -18.48 12.68
CA ASP A 107 4.01 -18.63 11.32
C ASP A 107 5.53 -18.42 11.33
N PRO A 108 6.33 -19.36 10.82
CA PRO A 108 7.79 -19.20 10.75
C PRO A 108 8.23 -18.22 9.69
N ILE A 109 7.36 -17.94 8.74
CA ILE A 109 7.58 -17.05 7.60
C ILE A 109 6.49 -15.99 7.57
N ALA A 110 6.90 -14.75 7.42
CA ALA A 110 6.04 -13.62 7.16
C ALA A 110 6.36 -13.03 5.78
N GLY A 111 5.58 -12.09 5.35
CA GLY A 111 5.89 -11.41 4.11
C GLY A 111 5.00 -10.20 3.88
N GLY A 112 5.14 -9.63 2.71
CA GLY A 112 4.37 -8.51 2.26
C GLY A 112 3.96 -8.65 0.80
N SER A 113 2.83 -8.05 0.46
CA SER A 113 2.27 -8.07 -0.87
C SER A 113 1.90 -6.67 -1.33
N VAL A 114 2.34 -6.28 -2.51
CA VAL A 114 1.74 -5.16 -3.24
C VAL A 114 0.65 -5.75 -4.13
N TYR A 115 -0.55 -5.24 -3.98
CA TYR A 115 -1.73 -5.76 -4.65
C TYR A 115 -2.55 -4.66 -5.31
N HIS A 116 -3.32 -5.03 -6.33
CA HIS A 116 -4.22 -4.10 -7.01
C HIS A 116 -5.43 -3.78 -6.15
N LEU A 117 -5.73 -2.50 -6.02
CA LEU A 117 -6.95 -2.04 -5.36
C LEU A 117 -8.16 -2.41 -6.22
N ALA A 118 -9.15 -3.04 -5.61
CA ALA A 118 -10.36 -3.52 -6.27
C ALA A 118 -11.50 -3.60 -5.26
N ASP A 119 -12.65 -4.06 -5.69
CA ASP A 119 -13.73 -4.41 -4.79
C ASP A 119 -13.32 -5.59 -3.91
N GLY A 120 -13.62 -5.49 -2.63
CA GLY A 120 -13.20 -6.47 -1.63
C GLY A 120 -11.86 -6.10 -0.99
N TRP A 121 -11.79 -6.32 0.31
CA TRP A 121 -10.60 -6.02 1.09
C TRP A 121 -9.47 -7.01 0.77
N ASP A 122 -8.31 -6.46 0.37
CA ASP A 122 -7.08 -7.21 0.14
C ASP A 122 -7.22 -8.39 -0.85
N ALA A 123 -8.24 -8.36 -1.72
CA ALA A 123 -8.57 -9.46 -2.61
C ALA A 123 -8.12 -9.26 -4.06
N GLY A 124 -7.60 -8.09 -4.41
CA GLY A 124 -7.09 -7.81 -5.76
C GLY A 124 -5.88 -8.63 -6.14
N GLY A 125 -5.57 -8.68 -7.41
CA GLY A 125 -4.40 -9.38 -7.93
C GLY A 125 -3.11 -8.89 -7.29
N VAL A 126 -2.17 -9.81 -7.03
CA VAL A 126 -0.88 -9.49 -6.45
C VAL A 126 0.07 -9.04 -7.55
N ALA A 127 0.65 -7.85 -7.40
CA ALA A 127 1.66 -7.34 -8.31
C ALA A 127 3.06 -7.88 -7.98
N MET A 128 3.41 -7.91 -6.69
CA MET A 128 4.71 -8.38 -6.23
C MET A 128 4.63 -8.79 -4.76
N GLN A 129 5.37 -9.83 -4.39
CA GLN A 129 5.48 -10.32 -3.01
C GLN A 129 6.93 -10.58 -2.66
N ASP A 130 7.23 -10.47 -1.37
CA ASP A 130 8.48 -10.92 -0.80
C ASP A 130 8.24 -11.41 0.63
N TRP A 131 9.20 -12.13 1.19
CA TRP A 131 9.04 -12.82 2.46
C TRP A 131 10.27 -12.63 3.37
N CYS A 132 10.10 -12.94 4.64
CA CYS A 132 11.16 -12.96 5.63
C CYS A 132 10.88 -14.04 6.68
N PHE A 133 11.90 -14.45 7.41
CA PHE A 133 11.71 -15.28 8.59
C PHE A 133 11.19 -14.45 9.77
N VAL A 134 10.40 -15.09 10.61
CA VAL A 134 9.98 -14.54 11.89
C VAL A 134 10.98 -15.01 12.96
N ALA A 135 11.53 -14.08 13.73
CA ALA A 135 12.47 -14.43 14.80
C ALA A 135 11.73 -15.01 16.01
N LYS A 136 12.40 -15.91 16.74
CA LYS A 136 11.83 -16.49 17.96
C LYS A 136 11.50 -15.40 18.98
N GLY A 137 10.26 -15.42 19.48
CA GLY A 137 9.81 -14.47 20.50
C GLY A 137 9.57 -13.05 19.97
N GLU A 138 9.64 -12.85 18.66
CA GLU A 138 9.40 -11.55 18.05
C GLU A 138 7.93 -11.14 18.20
N SER A 139 7.70 -9.89 18.61
CA SER A 139 6.37 -9.31 18.64
C SER A 139 5.93 -8.83 17.25
N ALA A 140 4.64 -8.59 17.08
CA ALA A 140 4.11 -8.02 15.83
C ALA A 140 4.77 -6.66 15.51
N ARG A 141 4.94 -5.81 16.51
CA ARG A 141 5.61 -4.52 16.34
C ARG A 141 7.06 -4.66 15.91
N GLU A 142 7.81 -5.57 16.54
CA GLU A 142 9.21 -5.82 16.19
C GLU A 142 9.33 -6.36 14.76
N LEU A 143 8.46 -7.30 14.37
CA LEU A 143 8.42 -7.84 13.02
C LEU A 143 8.11 -6.75 11.99
N TRP A 144 7.15 -5.87 12.27
CA TRP A 144 6.83 -4.75 11.42
C TRP A 144 8.01 -3.80 11.25
N GLU A 145 8.61 -3.37 12.36
CA GLU A 145 9.71 -2.39 12.33
C GLU A 145 10.99 -2.97 11.71
N ARG A 146 11.31 -4.23 12.02
CA ARG A 146 12.52 -4.89 11.51
C ARG A 146 12.43 -5.25 10.04
N ALA A 147 11.31 -5.79 9.60
CA ALA A 147 11.23 -6.46 8.32
C ALA A 147 10.08 -5.97 7.43
N LEU A 148 8.85 -5.94 7.90
CA LEU A 148 7.70 -5.78 7.01
C LEU A 148 7.52 -4.36 6.49
N ALA A 149 7.83 -3.34 7.28
CA ALA A 149 7.80 -1.96 6.81
C ALA A 149 8.94 -1.68 5.79
N PRO A 150 10.20 -2.03 6.06
CA PRO A 150 11.26 -1.91 5.04
C PRO A 150 10.96 -2.70 3.76
N LEU A 151 10.44 -3.91 3.88
CA LEU A 151 10.06 -4.75 2.76
C LEU A 151 8.95 -4.10 1.92
N GLY A 152 7.97 -3.48 2.57
CA GLY A 152 6.90 -2.77 1.90
C GLY A 152 7.39 -1.55 1.10
N LEU A 153 8.32 -0.78 1.67
CA LEU A 153 8.94 0.33 0.97
C LEU A 153 9.69 -0.14 -0.29
N ASP A 154 10.46 -1.21 -0.17
CA ASP A 154 11.19 -1.79 -1.29
C ASP A 154 10.25 -2.31 -2.38
N LEU A 155 9.24 -3.09 -2.01
CA LEU A 155 8.25 -3.61 -2.96
C LEU A 155 7.51 -2.51 -3.69
N LEU A 156 7.04 -1.49 -3.00
CA LEU A 156 6.33 -0.36 -3.62
C LEU A 156 7.23 0.38 -4.63
N LYS A 157 8.49 0.62 -4.29
CA LYS A 157 9.45 1.22 -5.22
C LYS A 157 9.63 0.36 -6.47
N ARG A 158 9.79 -0.94 -6.29
CA ARG A 158 9.99 -1.88 -7.40
C ARG A 158 8.78 -1.95 -8.32
N VAL A 159 7.56 -1.97 -7.77
CA VAL A 159 6.33 -1.97 -8.56
C VAL A 159 6.17 -0.66 -9.33
N VAL A 160 6.44 0.48 -8.70
CA VAL A 160 6.39 1.79 -9.37
C VAL A 160 7.44 1.87 -10.49
N ARG A 161 8.66 1.38 -10.27
CA ARG A 161 9.68 1.30 -11.32
C ARG A 161 9.22 0.45 -12.50
N HIS A 162 8.61 -0.71 -12.22
CA HIS A 162 8.07 -1.58 -13.25
C HIS A 162 7.00 -0.86 -14.10
N ALA A 163 6.12 -0.10 -13.45
CA ALA A 163 5.11 0.70 -14.15
C ALA A 163 5.75 1.76 -15.07
N LYS A 164 6.81 2.42 -14.60
CA LYS A 164 7.54 3.40 -15.42
C LYS A 164 8.22 2.77 -16.63
N GLU A 165 8.82 1.60 -16.45
CA GLU A 165 9.58 0.92 -17.51
C GLU A 165 8.69 0.26 -18.55
N HIS A 166 7.55 -0.31 -18.13
CA HIS A 166 6.70 -1.16 -18.98
C HIS A 166 5.33 -0.54 -19.31
N GLY A 167 4.93 0.53 -18.62
CA GLY A 167 3.58 1.12 -18.82
C GLY A 167 2.44 0.23 -18.35
N SER A 168 2.72 -0.81 -17.60
CA SER A 168 1.76 -1.79 -17.08
C SER A 168 2.25 -2.37 -15.76
N LEU A 169 1.38 -3.07 -15.05
CA LEU A 169 1.68 -3.72 -13.78
C LEU A 169 1.41 -5.22 -13.86
N PRO A 170 2.26 -6.05 -13.22
CA PRO A 170 1.95 -7.46 -13.06
C PRO A 170 0.69 -7.65 -12.22
N SER A 171 -0.05 -8.72 -12.48
CA SER A 171 -1.19 -9.09 -11.66
C SER A 171 -1.34 -10.60 -11.65
N HIS A 172 -1.24 -11.18 -10.47
CA HIS A 172 -1.42 -12.60 -10.22
C HIS A 172 -2.64 -12.80 -9.34
N ARG A 173 -3.65 -13.50 -9.84
CA ARG A 173 -4.87 -13.78 -9.09
C ARG A 173 -4.54 -14.54 -7.81
N GLN A 174 -5.15 -14.12 -6.70
CA GLN A 174 -5.03 -14.83 -5.44
C GLN A 174 -5.81 -16.17 -5.51
N ASP A 175 -5.22 -17.21 -4.94
CA ASP A 175 -5.86 -18.51 -4.86
C ASP A 175 -6.71 -18.60 -3.59
N GLU A 176 -8.03 -18.56 -3.75
CA GLU A 176 -8.99 -18.54 -2.65
C GLU A 176 -8.91 -19.77 -1.73
N ARG A 177 -8.32 -20.89 -2.21
CA ARG A 177 -8.13 -22.09 -1.38
C ARG A 177 -7.23 -21.83 -0.18
N PHE A 178 -6.34 -20.84 -0.28
CA PHE A 178 -5.37 -20.50 0.77
C PHE A 178 -5.72 -19.20 1.51
N ALA A 179 -6.88 -18.61 1.23
CA ALA A 179 -7.28 -17.37 1.84
C ALA A 179 -7.63 -17.55 3.33
N THR A 180 -7.07 -16.69 4.17
CA THR A 180 -7.42 -16.56 5.59
C THR A 180 -7.68 -15.11 5.93
N LYS A 181 -8.42 -14.88 7.01
CA LYS A 181 -8.72 -13.53 7.52
C LYS A 181 -7.99 -13.30 8.83
N ALA A 182 -7.50 -12.09 8.97
CA ALA A 182 -6.92 -11.61 10.21
C ALA A 182 -7.88 -10.73 10.98
#